data_cae525d9c374d2a3956b34ec3805c1f1
#
_entry.id   cae525d9c374d2a3956b34ec3805c1f1
#
_cell.length_a   1.000
_cell.length_b   1.000
_cell.length_c   1.000
_cell.angle_alpha   90.00
_cell.angle_beta   90.00
_cell.angle_gamma   90.00
#
_symmetry.space_group_name_H-M   'P 1'
#
loop_
_entity.id
_entity.type
_entity.pdbx_description
1 polymer ?
#
loop_
_entity_poly.entity_id
_entity_poly.type
_entity_poly.pdbx_seq_one_letter_code
_entity_poly.pdbx_strand_id
1 'polypeptide(L)'
;MNASHVRKVLLPVLAGGMALCLALPDVGRAAAVYPIDRASMLAGALFDFKVEFDAGVPESDISLTVNGADYTRVLKGKARYIADEEGKGSAIIMRGVSLPAGDYTVTAKAGDEEKTVTWKVSATGERKAKNVILLVADGLSVGHRTAARLLSAGMTEGKFNGRLAMDTMPHMAFVGTGSVDAITADSANTMSAYTTGHKSSINALGVYADRTADPFDDPKQETLAEILRRKTGMAIGIVSDAELEDATPAANVAHTRRRDEKAAIVAMLHDVSPDVLLGGGAAYFLPRSVPGSKRKDDVNWLETFRADGYTVVTSNTELQAVPADTRKLLGLFHPGNMDGVLDRRFLKKGTVDKFPDQPDLTDMAATALNILSGNPEGFFLVVEAGLVDKYSHPLDWERAIYDTIMFDKVVGLARDFCAKNPDTLLIVTGDHTHSISVAGTVDDRLPGTDMREKVGVYAKAGYPLYEDKDG
;
A
#
# COMPACT_ATOMS: atom_id res chain seq x y z
N MET A 1 -63.13 32.07 -1.72
CA MET A 1 -64.20 31.56 -2.63
C MET A 1 -63.58 30.53 -3.54
N ASN A 2 -64.10 29.34 -3.42
CA ASN A 2 -64.16 28.20 -4.32
C ASN A 2 -62.88 27.45 -4.74
N ALA A 3 -62.86 26.30 -4.10
CA ALA A 3 -62.15 25.10 -4.54
C ALA A 3 -62.80 24.51 -5.80
N SER A 4 -62.01 23.93 -6.70
CA SER A 4 -62.53 22.97 -7.67
C SER A 4 -61.49 21.86 -7.92
N HIS A 5 -61.79 20.72 -7.36
CA HIS A 5 -61.82 19.36 -7.92
C HIS A 5 -60.77 19.01 -8.99
N VAL A 6 -59.76 18.21 -8.57
CA VAL A 6 -59.09 17.28 -9.46
C VAL A 6 -59.45 15.86 -9.02
N ARG A 7 -60.20 15.17 -9.88
CA ARG A 7 -60.62 13.77 -9.74
C ARG A 7 -59.38 12.86 -9.84
N LYS A 8 -59.19 12.05 -8.83
CA LYS A 8 -58.29 10.87 -8.87
C LYS A 8 -58.97 9.78 -9.70
N VAL A 9 -58.37 9.43 -10.83
CA VAL A 9 -58.70 8.20 -11.54
C VAL A 9 -57.76 7.13 -11.00
N LEU A 10 -58.27 6.24 -10.16
CA LEU A 10 -57.61 4.99 -9.78
C LEU A 10 -57.88 3.96 -10.90
N LEU A 11 -56.85 3.57 -11.62
CA LEU A 11 -56.83 2.32 -12.38
C LEU A 11 -56.28 1.22 -11.47
N PRO A 12 -56.91 0.06 -11.36
CA PRO A 12 -56.35 -1.08 -10.70
C PRO A 12 -55.34 -1.74 -11.64
N VAL A 13 -54.06 -1.66 -11.31
CA VAL A 13 -53.03 -2.51 -11.94
C VAL A 13 -53.12 -3.88 -11.27
N LEU A 14 -53.64 -4.85 -11.99
CA LEU A 14 -53.59 -6.26 -11.65
C LEU A 14 -52.12 -6.67 -11.53
N ALA A 15 -51.68 -6.92 -10.30
CA ALA A 15 -50.38 -7.55 -10.00
C ALA A 15 -50.45 -9.05 -10.30
N GLY A 16 -50.20 -9.42 -11.53
CA GLY A 16 -49.86 -10.79 -11.94
C GLY A 16 -48.34 -10.94 -11.94
N GLY A 17 -47.74 -10.86 -10.77
CA GLY A 17 -46.32 -11.17 -10.60
C GLY A 17 -46.09 -12.68 -10.60
N MET A 18 -45.91 -13.26 -11.77
CA MET A 18 -45.32 -14.58 -11.92
C MET A 18 -43.88 -14.44 -11.48
N ALA A 19 -43.56 -14.77 -10.22
CA ALA A 19 -42.23 -14.94 -9.73
C ALA A 19 -41.56 -16.08 -10.50
N LEU A 20 -40.92 -15.75 -11.60
CA LEU A 20 -39.97 -16.64 -12.26
C LEU A 20 -38.77 -16.71 -11.31
N CYS A 21 -38.80 -17.62 -10.34
CA CYS A 21 -37.60 -18.09 -9.68
C CYS A 21 -36.77 -18.76 -10.78
N LEU A 22 -35.94 -17.94 -11.45
CA LEU A 22 -34.73 -18.47 -12.07
C LEU A 22 -33.95 -19.09 -10.93
N ALA A 23 -34.08 -20.41 -10.75
CA ALA A 23 -33.06 -21.19 -10.09
C ALA A 23 -31.80 -20.90 -10.90
N LEU A 24 -30.98 -19.97 -10.43
CA LEU A 24 -29.60 -19.92 -10.86
C LEU A 24 -29.08 -21.34 -10.65
N PRO A 25 -28.49 -21.98 -11.67
CA PRO A 25 -27.87 -23.27 -11.43
C PRO A 25 -26.99 -23.08 -10.20
N ASP A 26 -27.13 -24.00 -9.25
CA ASP A 26 -26.18 -24.15 -8.15
C ASP A 26 -24.82 -24.25 -8.86
N VAL A 27 -24.09 -23.15 -8.91
CA VAL A 27 -22.72 -23.16 -9.40
C VAL A 27 -22.00 -23.97 -8.36
N GLY A 28 -21.86 -25.26 -8.63
CA GLY A 28 -21.16 -26.19 -7.75
C GLY A 28 -19.91 -25.45 -7.29
N ARG A 29 -19.80 -25.26 -5.98
CA ARG A 29 -18.68 -24.52 -5.40
C ARG A 29 -17.43 -25.23 -5.82
N ALA A 30 -16.66 -24.61 -6.69
CA ALA A 30 -15.42 -25.16 -7.19
C ALA A 30 -14.34 -24.96 -6.13
N ALA A 31 -13.45 -25.93 -5.98
CA ALA A 31 -12.28 -25.83 -5.12
C ALA A 31 -11.57 -24.47 -5.28
N ALA A 32 -11.11 -23.85 -4.19
CA ALA A 32 -10.22 -22.69 -4.24
C ALA A 32 -8.77 -23.16 -4.34
N VAL A 33 -7.97 -22.51 -5.18
CA VAL A 33 -6.54 -22.80 -5.37
C VAL A 33 -5.74 -21.53 -5.20
N TYR A 34 -4.75 -21.56 -4.33
CA TYR A 34 -3.80 -20.47 -4.09
C TYR A 34 -2.37 -20.92 -4.43
N PRO A 35 -1.60 -20.10 -5.14
CA PRO A 35 -1.93 -18.84 -5.81
C PRO A 35 -3.12 -18.94 -6.75
N ILE A 36 -3.87 -17.83 -6.87
CA ILE A 36 -5.07 -17.76 -7.71
C ILE A 36 -4.76 -17.93 -9.20
N ASP A 37 -5.81 -18.10 -10.02
CA ASP A 37 -5.63 -18.20 -11.47
C ASP A 37 -4.91 -17.00 -12.09
N ARG A 38 -4.05 -17.26 -13.06
CA ARG A 38 -3.23 -16.28 -13.77
C ARG A 38 -2.22 -15.53 -12.88
N ALA A 39 -1.79 -16.13 -11.77
CA ALA A 39 -0.73 -15.57 -10.95
C ALA A 39 0.58 -15.47 -11.73
N SER A 40 1.28 -14.36 -11.56
CA SER A 40 2.61 -14.11 -12.10
C SER A 40 3.63 -14.08 -10.97
N MET A 41 4.66 -14.92 -11.04
CA MET A 41 5.64 -15.13 -9.98
C MET A 41 7.06 -14.95 -10.52
N LEU A 42 8.00 -14.62 -9.62
CA LEU A 42 9.43 -14.69 -9.92
C LEU A 42 9.96 -16.11 -9.66
N ALA A 43 10.84 -16.59 -10.53
CA ALA A 43 11.50 -17.88 -10.34
C ALA A 43 12.27 -17.94 -9.02
N GLY A 44 11.91 -18.93 -8.19
CA GLY A 44 12.48 -19.13 -6.88
C GLY A 44 12.04 -18.13 -5.80
N ALA A 45 10.99 -17.34 -6.03
CA ALA A 45 10.25 -16.70 -4.95
C ALA A 45 9.51 -17.75 -4.13
N LEU A 46 9.40 -17.54 -2.83
CA LEU A 46 8.67 -18.45 -1.95
C LEU A 46 7.19 -18.09 -1.93
N PHE A 47 6.35 -19.10 -1.93
CA PHE A 47 4.92 -18.92 -1.78
C PHE A 47 4.30 -20.11 -1.06
N ASP A 48 3.12 -19.91 -0.49
CA ASP A 48 2.32 -20.99 0.06
C ASP A 48 1.34 -21.50 -1.00
N PHE A 49 1.34 -22.80 -1.22
CA PHE A 49 0.35 -23.49 -2.03
C PHE A 49 -0.77 -23.98 -1.13
N LYS A 50 -2.02 -23.64 -1.44
CA LYS A 50 -3.19 -24.15 -0.72
C LYS A 50 -4.30 -24.50 -1.69
N VAL A 51 -5.01 -25.59 -1.40
CA VAL A 51 -6.25 -25.97 -2.08
C VAL A 51 -7.31 -26.20 -1.04
N GLU A 52 -8.48 -25.64 -1.22
CA GLU A 52 -9.66 -25.78 -0.36
C GLU A 52 -10.79 -26.46 -1.13
N PHE A 53 -11.43 -27.45 -0.52
CA PHE A 53 -12.62 -28.13 -1.02
C PHE A 53 -13.79 -27.82 -0.10
N ASP A 54 -14.97 -27.51 -0.65
CA ASP A 54 -16.15 -27.17 0.14
C ASP A 54 -16.76 -28.35 0.88
N ALA A 55 -16.41 -29.57 0.47
CA ALA A 55 -16.80 -30.82 1.15
C ALA A 55 -15.66 -31.37 2.02
N GLY A 56 -16.01 -32.14 3.06
CA GLY A 56 -15.04 -32.93 3.80
C GLY A 56 -14.66 -34.19 3.00
N VAL A 57 -13.68 -34.07 2.12
CA VAL A 57 -13.21 -35.11 1.20
C VAL A 57 -12.03 -35.83 1.82
N PRO A 58 -11.99 -37.16 1.91
CA PRO A 58 -10.82 -37.92 2.37
C PRO A 58 -9.58 -37.60 1.49
N GLU A 59 -8.40 -37.56 2.09
CA GLU A 59 -7.14 -37.27 1.38
C GLU A 59 -6.91 -38.21 0.19
N SER A 60 -7.32 -39.49 0.33
CA SER A 60 -7.20 -40.51 -0.73
C SER A 60 -8.00 -40.20 -2.00
N ASP A 61 -9.05 -39.39 -1.87
CA ASP A 61 -9.99 -39.09 -2.95
C ASP A 61 -9.63 -37.73 -3.64
N ILE A 62 -8.58 -37.07 -3.14
CA ILE A 62 -8.08 -35.81 -3.69
C ILE A 62 -6.99 -36.10 -4.73
N SER A 63 -7.16 -35.55 -5.92
CA SER A 63 -6.15 -35.55 -6.98
C SER A 63 -5.64 -34.15 -7.22
N LEU A 64 -4.36 -33.91 -6.94
CA LEU A 64 -3.68 -32.62 -7.20
C LEU A 64 -2.52 -32.83 -8.16
N THR A 65 -2.55 -32.12 -9.28
CA THR A 65 -1.48 -32.18 -10.28
C THR A 65 -0.96 -30.80 -10.66
N VAL A 66 0.33 -30.72 -11.00
CA VAL A 66 0.98 -29.57 -11.60
C VAL A 66 1.60 -30.03 -12.92
N ASN A 67 1.13 -29.48 -14.05
CA ASN A 67 1.49 -29.93 -15.40
C ASN A 67 1.28 -31.46 -15.57
N GLY A 68 0.21 -31.99 -15.00
CA GLY A 68 -0.14 -33.42 -15.08
C GLY A 68 0.70 -34.36 -14.18
N ALA A 69 1.72 -33.84 -13.51
CA ALA A 69 2.50 -34.60 -12.52
C ALA A 69 1.95 -34.37 -11.09
N ASP A 70 2.18 -35.34 -10.21
CA ASP A 70 1.84 -35.17 -8.77
C ASP A 70 2.46 -33.90 -8.20
N TYR A 71 1.63 -33.11 -7.51
CA TYR A 71 2.02 -31.79 -7.00
C TYR A 71 3.21 -31.82 -6.02
N THR A 72 3.35 -32.88 -5.22
CA THR A 72 4.45 -33.01 -4.25
C THR A 72 5.80 -33.20 -4.92
N ARG A 73 5.83 -33.80 -6.12
CA ARG A 73 7.06 -33.96 -6.92
C ARG A 73 7.51 -32.66 -7.55
N VAL A 74 6.55 -31.82 -7.93
CA VAL A 74 6.85 -30.53 -8.59
C VAL A 74 7.18 -29.44 -7.57
N LEU A 75 6.36 -29.29 -6.53
CA LEU A 75 6.51 -28.22 -5.52
C LEU A 75 7.58 -28.54 -4.47
N LYS A 76 7.96 -29.81 -4.30
CA LYS A 76 9.06 -30.27 -3.42
C LYS A 76 8.95 -29.80 -1.97
N GLY A 77 7.75 -29.70 -1.44
CA GLY A 77 7.47 -29.28 -0.06
C GLY A 77 6.78 -30.38 0.74
N LYS A 78 6.56 -30.12 2.02
CA LYS A 78 5.77 -30.99 2.89
C LYS A 78 4.30 -30.60 2.83
N ALA A 79 3.47 -31.47 2.28
CA ALA A 79 2.03 -31.30 2.28
C ALA A 79 1.46 -31.59 3.67
N ARG A 80 0.43 -30.83 4.05
CA ARG A 80 -0.41 -31.07 5.21
C ARG A 80 -1.86 -31.12 4.76
N TYR A 81 -2.50 -32.25 4.97
CA TYR A 81 -3.94 -32.42 4.78
C TYR A 81 -4.67 -31.95 6.04
N ILE A 82 -5.79 -31.27 5.86
CA ILE A 82 -6.72 -30.80 6.89
C ILE A 82 -8.08 -31.37 6.54
N ALA A 83 -8.58 -32.31 7.38
CA ALA A 83 -9.82 -33.03 7.11
C ALA A 83 -11.05 -32.14 7.20
N ASP A 84 -11.03 -31.24 8.14
CA ASP A 84 -12.10 -30.24 8.35
C ASP A 84 -11.47 -28.90 8.77
N GLU A 85 -11.57 -27.93 7.89
CA GLU A 85 -11.04 -26.57 8.11
C GLU A 85 -12.15 -25.67 8.62
N GLU A 86 -12.28 -25.56 9.93
CA GLU A 86 -13.30 -24.75 10.63
C GLU A 86 -14.76 -25.09 10.22
N GLY A 87 -15.08 -26.34 9.96
CA GLY A 87 -16.41 -26.76 9.52
C GLY A 87 -16.75 -26.40 8.08
N LYS A 88 -15.75 -26.04 7.26
CA LYS A 88 -15.94 -25.54 5.88
C LYS A 88 -15.45 -26.50 4.80
N GLY A 89 -15.04 -27.71 5.19
CA GLY A 89 -14.52 -28.74 4.28
C GLY A 89 -13.03 -28.99 4.44
N SER A 90 -12.47 -29.82 3.55
CA SER A 90 -11.07 -30.21 3.64
C SER A 90 -10.13 -29.28 2.87
N ALA A 91 -8.87 -29.27 3.28
CA ALA A 91 -7.83 -28.48 2.60
C ALA A 91 -6.49 -29.23 2.55
N ILE A 92 -5.67 -28.86 1.58
CA ILE A 92 -4.25 -29.26 1.49
C ILE A 92 -3.42 -28.00 1.43
N ILE A 93 -2.36 -27.92 2.24
CA ILE A 93 -1.44 -26.79 2.27
C ILE A 93 0.01 -27.24 2.24
N MET A 94 0.85 -26.50 1.47
CA MET A 94 2.31 -26.59 1.49
C MET A 94 2.88 -25.20 1.69
N ARG A 95 3.72 -25.00 2.68
CA ARG A 95 4.30 -23.70 3.02
C ARG A 95 5.69 -23.52 2.38
N GLY A 96 5.97 -22.29 1.92
CA GLY A 96 7.30 -21.86 1.48
C GLY A 96 7.85 -22.64 0.30
N VAL A 97 7.01 -23.01 -0.65
CA VAL A 97 7.42 -23.69 -1.89
C VAL A 97 7.90 -22.67 -2.94
N SER A 98 8.63 -23.14 -3.94
CA SER A 98 9.07 -22.30 -5.05
C SER A 98 9.13 -23.08 -6.37
N LEU A 99 9.07 -22.35 -7.49
CA LEU A 99 9.11 -22.93 -8.82
C LEU A 99 10.24 -22.30 -9.68
N PRO A 100 10.85 -23.07 -10.57
CA PRO A 100 11.67 -22.53 -11.65
C PRO A 100 10.81 -21.78 -12.68
N ALA A 101 11.46 -21.02 -13.58
CA ALA A 101 10.75 -20.35 -14.68
C ALA A 101 10.03 -21.35 -15.58
N GLY A 102 8.79 -21.01 -15.96
CA GLY A 102 7.93 -21.83 -16.78
C GLY A 102 6.46 -21.46 -16.66
N ASP A 103 5.64 -22.08 -17.47
CA ASP A 103 4.18 -21.99 -17.40
C ASP A 103 3.66 -23.26 -16.70
N TYR A 104 2.76 -23.07 -15.73
CA TYR A 104 2.23 -24.14 -14.89
C TYR A 104 0.71 -24.16 -14.95
N THR A 105 0.18 -25.38 -15.11
CA THR A 105 -1.25 -25.66 -14.98
C THR A 105 -1.44 -26.51 -13.75
N VAL A 106 -2.22 -26.04 -12.79
CA VAL A 106 -2.55 -26.75 -11.55
C VAL A 106 -4.00 -27.21 -11.64
N THR A 107 -4.23 -28.50 -11.45
CA THR A 107 -5.58 -29.07 -11.41
C THR A 107 -5.80 -29.73 -10.06
N ALA A 108 -6.85 -29.28 -9.38
CA ALA A 108 -7.34 -29.81 -8.13
C ALA A 108 -8.69 -30.49 -8.38
N LYS A 109 -8.85 -31.75 -7.96
CA LYS A 109 -10.08 -32.53 -8.14
C LYS A 109 -10.39 -33.37 -6.91
N ALA A 110 -11.66 -33.35 -6.51
CA ALA A 110 -12.20 -34.20 -5.46
C ALA A 110 -13.69 -34.48 -5.73
N GLY A 111 -14.06 -35.72 -6.03
CA GLY A 111 -15.41 -36.03 -6.45
C GLY A 111 -15.83 -35.27 -7.70
N ASP A 112 -16.92 -34.48 -7.57
CA ASP A 112 -17.44 -33.64 -8.64
C ASP A 112 -16.84 -32.24 -8.64
N GLU A 113 -16.07 -31.85 -7.62
CA GLU A 113 -15.35 -30.58 -7.56
C GLU A 113 -14.08 -30.66 -8.40
N GLU A 114 -13.92 -29.75 -9.35
CA GLU A 114 -12.70 -29.60 -10.15
C GLU A 114 -12.37 -28.12 -10.37
N LYS A 115 -11.11 -27.76 -10.13
CA LYS A 115 -10.58 -26.43 -10.39
C LYS A 115 -9.24 -26.53 -11.09
N THR A 116 -9.11 -25.78 -12.18
CA THR A 116 -7.84 -25.60 -12.86
C THR A 116 -7.44 -24.13 -12.84
N VAL A 117 -6.19 -23.84 -12.48
CA VAL A 117 -5.57 -22.53 -12.50
C VAL A 117 -4.26 -22.58 -13.28
N THR A 118 -3.85 -21.43 -13.80
CA THR A 118 -2.61 -21.28 -14.56
C THR A 118 -1.69 -20.29 -13.87
N TRP A 119 -0.39 -20.59 -13.82
CA TRP A 119 0.62 -19.70 -13.28
C TRP A 119 1.73 -19.46 -14.30
N LYS A 120 2.24 -18.23 -14.33
CA LYS A 120 3.42 -17.89 -15.10
C LYS A 120 4.56 -17.54 -14.17
N VAL A 121 5.63 -18.33 -14.21
CA VAL A 121 6.84 -18.09 -13.43
C VAL A 121 7.91 -17.54 -14.35
N SER A 122 8.36 -16.32 -14.11
CA SER A 122 9.32 -15.62 -14.95
C SER A 122 10.72 -15.68 -14.37
N ALA A 123 11.71 -15.96 -15.22
CA ALA A 123 13.10 -15.83 -14.82
C ALA A 123 13.45 -14.34 -14.66
N THR A 124 14.35 -14.04 -13.72
CA THR A 124 15.00 -12.74 -13.67
C THR A 124 16.12 -12.73 -14.72
N GLY A 125 16.18 -11.67 -15.52
CA GLY A 125 17.32 -11.42 -16.40
C GLY A 125 18.54 -10.91 -15.62
N GLU A 126 19.54 -10.41 -16.34
CA GLU A 126 20.66 -9.70 -15.74
C GLU A 126 20.18 -8.48 -14.96
N ARG A 127 20.79 -8.24 -13.80
CA ARG A 127 20.47 -7.07 -12.97
C ARG A 127 20.84 -5.78 -13.71
N LYS A 128 19.87 -4.90 -13.93
CA LYS A 128 20.06 -3.64 -14.65
C LYS A 128 20.16 -2.42 -13.73
N ALA A 129 19.66 -2.51 -12.52
CA ALA A 129 19.74 -1.45 -11.53
C ALA A 129 20.39 -1.96 -10.25
N LYS A 130 21.35 -1.20 -9.72
CA LYS A 130 21.97 -1.48 -8.43
C LYS A 130 21.03 -1.06 -7.30
N ASN A 131 20.39 0.09 -7.44
CA ASN A 131 19.47 0.62 -6.45
C ASN A 131 18.05 0.73 -7.03
N VAL A 132 17.07 0.58 -6.18
CA VAL A 132 15.66 0.79 -6.53
C VAL A 132 15.04 1.72 -5.49
N ILE A 133 14.42 2.79 -5.97
CA ILE A 133 13.66 3.74 -5.15
C ILE A 133 12.21 3.69 -5.63
N LEU A 134 11.30 3.33 -4.74
CA LEU A 134 9.87 3.33 -4.97
C LEU A 134 9.24 4.45 -4.10
N LEU A 135 8.75 5.49 -4.75
CA LEU A 135 8.04 6.59 -4.09
C LEU A 135 6.55 6.39 -4.31
N VAL A 136 5.80 6.36 -3.21
CA VAL A 136 4.35 6.14 -3.21
C VAL A 136 3.68 7.31 -2.49
N ALA A 137 2.81 8.05 -3.18
CA ALA A 137 1.89 8.93 -2.49
C ALA A 137 0.53 8.24 -2.39
N ASP A 138 0.14 7.90 -1.17
CA ASP A 138 -1.09 7.18 -0.88
C ASP A 138 -2.30 8.01 -1.33
N GLY A 139 -3.20 7.42 -2.13
CA GLY A 139 -4.39 8.07 -2.64
C GLY A 139 -4.17 9.14 -3.73
N LEU A 140 -2.97 9.26 -4.30
CA LEU A 140 -2.60 10.31 -5.25
C LEU A 140 -3.38 10.21 -6.56
N SER A 141 -4.13 11.25 -6.89
CA SER A 141 -4.82 11.38 -8.17
C SER A 141 -4.20 12.47 -9.07
N VAL A 142 -4.64 12.51 -10.34
CA VAL A 142 -4.29 13.61 -11.27
C VAL A 142 -4.78 14.96 -10.72
N GLY A 143 -5.87 14.97 -9.94
CA GLY A 143 -6.40 16.17 -9.29
C GLY A 143 -5.43 16.72 -8.24
N HIS A 144 -4.85 15.86 -7.39
CA HIS A 144 -3.82 16.26 -6.42
C HIS A 144 -2.60 16.89 -7.11
N ARG A 145 -2.06 16.26 -8.17
CA ARG A 145 -0.96 16.83 -8.95
C ARG A 145 -1.30 18.18 -9.54
N THR A 146 -2.50 18.35 -10.07
CA THR A 146 -2.93 19.61 -10.66
C THR A 146 -3.03 20.71 -9.61
N ALA A 147 -3.65 20.41 -8.46
CA ALA A 147 -3.80 21.34 -7.35
C ALA A 147 -2.43 21.69 -6.73
N ALA A 148 -1.55 20.70 -6.53
CA ALA A 148 -0.18 20.93 -6.04
C ALA A 148 0.62 21.85 -6.97
N ARG A 149 0.51 21.67 -8.29
CA ARG A 149 1.16 22.54 -9.28
C ARG A 149 0.60 23.95 -9.24
N LEU A 150 -0.72 24.10 -9.10
CA LEU A 150 -1.35 25.41 -8.97
C LEU A 150 -0.89 26.13 -7.71
N LEU A 151 -0.87 25.43 -6.58
CA LEU A 151 -0.51 26.02 -5.29
C LEU A 151 0.98 26.39 -5.21
N SER A 152 1.86 25.51 -5.72
CA SER A 152 3.32 25.73 -5.62
C SER A 152 3.89 26.67 -6.70
N ALA A 153 3.36 26.62 -7.93
CA ALA A 153 3.93 27.35 -9.06
C ALA A 153 3.04 28.49 -9.57
N GLY A 154 1.74 28.42 -9.28
CA GLY A 154 0.77 29.36 -9.83
C GLY A 154 0.48 29.16 -11.32
N MET A 155 -0.40 29.99 -11.84
CA MET A 155 -0.82 29.95 -13.25
C MET A 155 -1.04 31.39 -13.78
N THR A 156 -0.58 31.67 -14.99
CA THR A 156 -0.80 32.93 -15.68
C THR A 156 -1.35 32.67 -17.07
N GLU A 157 -2.45 33.31 -17.42
CA GLU A 157 -3.09 33.18 -18.75
C GLU A 157 -3.32 31.73 -19.19
N GLY A 158 -3.76 30.88 -18.27
CA GLY A 158 -4.06 29.47 -18.53
C GLY A 158 -2.83 28.55 -18.62
N LYS A 159 -1.62 29.06 -18.30
CA LYS A 159 -0.38 28.28 -18.30
C LYS A 159 0.22 28.23 -16.91
N PHE A 160 0.63 27.05 -16.48
CA PHE A 160 1.38 26.90 -15.22
C PHE A 160 2.71 27.64 -15.31
N ASN A 161 3.07 28.38 -14.25
CA ASN A 161 4.32 29.12 -14.17
C ASN A 161 5.53 28.22 -13.88
N GLY A 162 5.29 26.99 -13.43
CA GLY A 162 6.32 26.00 -13.15
C GLY A 162 5.83 24.56 -13.34
N ARG A 163 6.74 23.62 -13.09
CA ARG A 163 6.48 22.19 -13.15
C ARG A 163 6.83 21.54 -11.82
N LEU A 164 6.08 20.52 -11.44
CA LEU A 164 6.46 19.62 -10.37
C LEU A 164 7.63 18.73 -10.82
N ALA A 165 8.42 18.22 -9.88
CA ALA A 165 9.47 17.26 -10.16
C ALA A 165 8.90 16.00 -10.84
N MET A 166 7.73 15.51 -10.38
CA MET A 166 7.03 14.39 -10.98
C MET A 166 6.54 14.62 -12.41
N ASP A 167 6.33 15.89 -12.83
CA ASP A 167 5.96 16.23 -14.19
C ASP A 167 7.12 16.11 -15.21
N THR A 168 8.33 15.95 -14.71
CA THR A 168 9.54 15.87 -15.53
C THR A 168 10.12 14.47 -15.61
N MET A 169 9.41 13.45 -15.08
CA MET A 169 9.79 12.05 -15.22
C MET A 169 9.78 11.65 -16.70
N PRO A 170 10.81 10.92 -17.17
CA PRO A 170 10.99 10.63 -18.60
C PRO A 170 9.97 9.63 -19.15
N HIS A 171 9.37 8.82 -18.30
CA HIS A 171 8.42 7.78 -18.68
C HIS A 171 7.15 7.88 -17.82
N MET A 172 6.03 7.49 -18.38
CA MET A 172 4.73 7.46 -17.73
C MET A 172 3.95 6.22 -18.17
N ALA A 173 3.19 5.64 -17.24
CA ALA A 173 2.26 4.56 -17.49
C ALA A 173 1.02 4.71 -16.60
N PHE A 174 -0.06 4.01 -16.96
CA PHE A 174 -1.23 3.84 -16.10
C PHE A 174 -1.09 2.56 -15.29
N VAL A 175 -1.55 2.60 -14.04
CA VAL A 175 -1.58 1.46 -13.13
C VAL A 175 -3.04 1.13 -12.79
N GLY A 176 -3.42 -0.12 -12.94
CA GLY A 176 -4.72 -0.63 -12.49
C GLY A 176 -4.63 -1.10 -11.04
N THR A 177 -5.54 -0.64 -10.19
CA THR A 177 -5.47 -0.81 -8.73
C THR A 177 -6.51 -1.76 -8.14
N GLY A 178 -7.39 -2.38 -8.94
CA GLY A 178 -8.42 -3.31 -8.44
C GLY A 178 -7.83 -4.51 -7.68
N SER A 179 -8.52 -4.96 -6.62
CA SER A 179 -8.17 -6.13 -5.80
C SER A 179 -8.77 -7.43 -6.36
N VAL A 180 -8.58 -8.54 -5.63
CA VAL A 180 -9.19 -9.83 -5.96
C VAL A 180 -10.71 -9.80 -5.78
N ASP A 181 -11.20 -9.11 -4.76
CA ASP A 181 -12.57 -9.11 -4.28
C ASP A 181 -13.31 -7.78 -4.47
N ALA A 182 -12.62 -6.71 -4.92
CA ALA A 182 -13.23 -5.41 -5.16
C ALA A 182 -12.57 -4.64 -6.31
N ILE A 183 -13.39 -3.84 -7.00
CA ILE A 183 -12.90 -2.88 -8.02
C ILE A 183 -12.22 -1.70 -7.33
N THR A 184 -12.77 -1.23 -6.21
CA THR A 184 -12.17 -0.19 -5.39
C THR A 184 -11.15 -0.83 -4.46
N ALA A 185 -9.92 -0.36 -4.56
CA ALA A 185 -8.81 -0.87 -3.76
C ALA A 185 -8.70 -0.16 -2.40
N ASP A 186 -7.89 -0.74 -1.52
CA ASP A 186 -7.30 -0.08 -0.35
C ASP A 186 -5.78 -0.17 -0.40
N SER A 187 -5.08 0.58 0.46
CA SER A 187 -3.62 0.64 0.46
C SER A 187 -2.96 -0.70 0.77
N ALA A 188 -3.62 -1.60 1.53
CA ALA A 188 -3.07 -2.90 1.88
C ALA A 188 -2.93 -3.80 0.64
N ASN A 189 -4.03 -4.00 -0.11
CA ASN A 189 -4.00 -4.88 -1.28
C ASN A 189 -3.21 -4.29 -2.45
N THR A 190 -3.23 -2.96 -2.65
CA THR A 190 -2.47 -2.33 -3.73
C THR A 190 -0.98 -2.40 -3.47
N MET A 191 -0.54 -2.07 -2.26
CA MET A 191 0.87 -2.16 -1.93
C MET A 191 1.34 -3.62 -1.86
N SER A 192 0.50 -4.57 -1.40
CA SER A 192 0.81 -6.00 -1.52
C SER A 192 1.06 -6.41 -2.96
N ALA A 193 0.27 -5.89 -3.92
CA ALA A 193 0.50 -6.16 -5.34
C ALA A 193 1.85 -5.60 -5.83
N TYR A 194 2.27 -4.42 -5.34
CA TYR A 194 3.58 -3.85 -5.69
C TYR A 194 4.75 -4.64 -5.10
N THR A 195 4.59 -5.15 -3.88
CA THR A 195 5.69 -5.82 -3.15
C THR A 195 5.77 -7.31 -3.39
N THR A 196 4.68 -7.97 -3.80
CA THR A 196 4.68 -9.42 -4.04
C THR A 196 4.51 -9.81 -5.52
N GLY A 197 3.96 -8.90 -6.35
CA GLY A 197 3.52 -9.22 -7.71
C GLY A 197 2.16 -9.93 -7.75
N HIS A 198 1.51 -10.15 -6.61
CA HIS A 198 0.23 -10.83 -6.50
C HIS A 198 -0.88 -9.88 -6.07
N LYS A 199 -2.03 -9.96 -6.73
CA LYS A 199 -3.23 -9.26 -6.26
C LYS A 199 -3.73 -9.92 -4.97
N SER A 200 -4.08 -9.11 -3.98
CA SER A 200 -4.62 -9.53 -2.70
C SER A 200 -6.05 -9.03 -2.50
N SER A 201 -6.70 -9.45 -1.43
CA SER A 201 -8.03 -8.98 -1.02
C SER A 201 -7.92 -7.67 -0.24
N ILE A 202 -9.04 -6.95 -0.11
CA ILE A 202 -9.15 -5.77 0.75
C ILE A 202 -8.61 -6.08 2.16
N ASN A 203 -7.85 -5.15 2.73
CA ASN A 203 -7.17 -5.23 4.04
C ASN A 203 -6.04 -6.27 4.17
N ALA A 204 -5.76 -7.06 3.14
CA ALA A 204 -4.76 -8.13 3.22
C ALA A 204 -3.36 -7.66 2.79
N LEU A 205 -2.37 -8.09 3.54
CA LEU A 205 -0.95 -7.78 3.38
C LEU A 205 -0.18 -9.07 3.08
N GLY A 206 0.42 -9.18 1.90
CA GLY A 206 1.32 -10.27 1.52
C GLY A 206 0.73 -11.68 1.59
N VAL A 207 -0.59 -11.83 1.57
CA VAL A 207 -1.31 -13.11 1.60
C VAL A 207 -2.49 -13.12 0.65
N TYR A 208 -2.95 -14.30 0.29
CA TYR A 208 -4.30 -14.51 -0.21
C TYR A 208 -5.23 -14.79 0.97
N ALA A 209 -6.23 -13.94 1.21
CA ALA A 209 -7.23 -14.20 2.24
C ALA A 209 -8.00 -15.47 1.89
N ASP A 210 -7.82 -16.51 2.69
CA ASP A 210 -8.51 -17.79 2.55
C ASP A 210 -9.84 -17.83 3.36
N ARG A 211 -10.46 -18.98 3.52
CA ARG A 211 -11.75 -19.10 4.21
C ARG A 211 -11.65 -19.22 5.73
N THR A 212 -10.45 -19.36 6.30
CA THR A 212 -10.27 -19.49 7.76
C THR A 212 -10.55 -18.16 8.48
N ALA A 213 -10.70 -18.19 9.79
CA ALA A 213 -10.89 -16.98 10.59
C ALA A 213 -9.57 -16.41 11.14
N ASP A 214 -8.52 -17.24 11.20
CA ASP A 214 -7.21 -16.83 11.68
C ASP A 214 -6.54 -15.88 10.69
N PRO A 215 -6.17 -14.66 11.09
CA PRO A 215 -5.54 -13.68 10.19
C PRO A 215 -4.08 -13.99 9.84
N PHE A 216 -3.49 -15.06 10.39
CA PHE A 216 -2.07 -15.36 10.24
C PHE A 216 -1.79 -16.72 9.56
N ASP A 217 -2.81 -17.51 9.26
CA ASP A 217 -2.66 -18.81 8.61
C ASP A 217 -2.93 -18.81 7.11
N ASP A 218 -3.26 -17.66 6.56
CA ASP A 218 -3.48 -17.41 5.12
C ASP A 218 -2.26 -17.80 4.26
N PRO A 219 -2.47 -18.21 2.99
CA PRO A 219 -1.39 -18.48 2.05
C PRO A 219 -0.51 -17.25 1.79
N LYS A 220 0.76 -17.32 2.21
CA LYS A 220 1.74 -16.24 2.11
C LYS A 220 2.37 -16.14 0.74
N GLN A 221 2.72 -14.92 0.35
CA GLN A 221 3.49 -14.59 -0.83
C GLN A 221 4.74 -13.81 -0.41
N GLU A 222 5.93 -14.33 -0.72
CA GLU A 222 7.18 -13.66 -0.34
C GLU A 222 7.23 -12.23 -0.90
N THR A 223 7.52 -11.26 -0.05
CA THR A 223 7.63 -9.86 -0.45
C THR A 223 8.94 -9.58 -1.15
N LEU A 224 8.99 -8.48 -1.93
CA LEU A 224 10.22 -8.05 -2.59
C LEU A 224 11.35 -7.78 -1.58
N ALA A 225 11.04 -7.19 -0.43
CA ALA A 225 12.04 -6.95 0.62
C ALA A 225 12.65 -8.27 1.13
N GLU A 226 11.81 -9.29 1.37
CA GLU A 226 12.27 -10.62 1.80
C GLU A 226 13.11 -11.29 0.71
N ILE A 227 12.66 -11.28 -0.56
CA ILE A 227 13.40 -11.85 -1.71
C ILE A 227 14.77 -11.19 -1.83
N LEU A 228 14.82 -9.85 -1.81
CA LEU A 228 16.05 -9.09 -1.97
C LEU A 228 17.02 -9.36 -0.80
N ARG A 229 16.53 -9.36 0.42
CA ARG A 229 17.32 -9.71 1.60
C ARG A 229 17.89 -11.12 1.48
N ARG A 230 17.09 -12.10 1.12
CA ARG A 230 17.47 -13.51 1.02
C ARG A 230 18.43 -13.80 -0.13
N LYS A 231 18.23 -13.16 -1.31
CA LYS A 231 18.97 -13.52 -2.54
C LYS A 231 20.11 -12.58 -2.91
N THR A 232 20.09 -11.32 -2.48
CA THR A 232 21.00 -10.31 -3.02
C THR A 232 21.85 -9.61 -1.97
N GLY A 233 21.43 -9.63 -0.71
CA GLY A 233 22.10 -8.86 0.36
C GLY A 233 21.91 -7.34 0.24
N MET A 234 20.97 -6.87 -0.61
CA MET A 234 20.63 -5.45 -0.70
C MET A 234 20.13 -4.92 0.64
N ALA A 235 20.46 -3.67 0.94
CA ALA A 235 19.88 -2.98 2.07
C ALA A 235 18.42 -2.61 1.80
N ILE A 236 17.58 -2.60 2.84
CA ILE A 236 16.16 -2.31 2.77
C ILE A 236 15.85 -1.06 3.60
N GLY A 237 15.17 -0.09 3.00
CA GLY A 237 14.66 1.09 3.69
C GLY A 237 13.17 1.26 3.50
N ILE A 238 12.47 1.59 4.58
CA ILE A 238 11.04 1.88 4.60
C ILE A 238 10.84 3.20 5.34
N VAL A 239 10.29 4.19 4.66
CA VAL A 239 10.06 5.54 5.18
C VAL A 239 8.62 5.93 4.93
N SER A 240 7.94 6.50 5.93
CA SER A 240 6.58 7.01 5.79
C SER A 240 6.35 8.19 6.73
N ASP A 241 5.52 9.15 6.34
CA ASP A 241 4.96 10.16 7.26
C ASP A 241 3.69 9.68 8.00
N ALA A 242 3.22 8.46 7.68
CA ALA A 242 2.21 7.72 8.45
C ALA A 242 2.83 6.79 9.50
N GLU A 243 1.99 5.95 10.14
CA GLU A 243 2.45 4.88 11.05
C GLU A 243 3.22 3.81 10.25
N LEU A 244 4.40 3.36 10.72
CA LEU A 244 5.20 2.33 10.07
C LEU A 244 4.50 0.96 9.96
N GLU A 245 3.58 0.68 10.84
CA GLU A 245 2.72 -0.49 10.86
C GLU A 245 1.41 -0.31 10.08
N ASP A 246 1.21 0.83 9.39
CA ASP A 246 0.07 1.00 8.48
C ASP A 246 0.35 0.30 7.14
N ALA A 247 -0.67 0.20 6.32
CA ALA A 247 -0.75 -0.69 5.17
C ALA A 247 0.44 -0.60 4.21
N THR A 248 0.79 0.59 3.73
CA THR A 248 1.83 0.78 2.70
C THR A 248 3.22 0.40 3.19
N PRO A 249 3.72 0.88 4.35
CA PRO A 249 5.00 0.41 4.87
C PRO A 249 4.95 -1.06 5.29
N ALA A 250 3.84 -1.51 5.92
CA ALA A 250 3.68 -2.89 6.38
C ALA A 250 3.70 -3.92 5.24
N ALA A 251 3.11 -3.61 4.07
CA ALA A 251 3.07 -4.54 2.93
C ALA A 251 4.45 -4.92 2.37
N ASN A 252 5.51 -4.25 2.80
CA ASN A 252 6.87 -4.64 2.45
C ASN A 252 7.35 -5.89 3.23
N VAL A 253 6.72 -6.22 4.37
CA VAL A 253 7.21 -7.22 5.31
C VAL A 253 6.09 -8.09 5.91
N ALA A 254 4.83 -7.69 5.82
CA ALA A 254 3.75 -8.31 6.59
C ALA A 254 2.99 -9.38 5.80
N HIS A 255 2.52 -10.39 6.55
CA HIS A 255 1.71 -11.49 6.05
C HIS A 255 0.48 -11.69 6.95
N THR A 256 -0.59 -10.97 6.65
CA THR A 256 -1.87 -11.08 7.37
C THR A 256 -3.02 -10.58 6.50
N ARG A 257 -4.19 -11.18 6.61
CA ARG A 257 -5.40 -10.65 5.96
C ARG A 257 -5.95 -9.38 6.61
N ARG A 258 -5.38 -8.93 7.75
CA ARG A 258 -5.90 -7.81 8.52
C ARG A 258 -4.82 -6.77 8.79
N ARG A 259 -4.84 -5.69 8.03
CA ARG A 259 -3.94 -4.55 8.25
C ARG A 259 -4.03 -3.92 9.65
N ASP A 260 -5.12 -4.20 10.39
CA ASP A 260 -5.31 -3.69 11.75
C ASP A 260 -4.55 -4.47 12.82
N GLU A 261 -3.91 -5.58 12.48
CA GLU A 261 -3.05 -6.36 13.39
C GLU A 261 -1.69 -5.69 13.62
N LYS A 262 -1.72 -4.37 13.86
CA LYS A 262 -0.54 -3.49 13.94
C LYS A 262 0.51 -3.97 14.94
N ALA A 263 0.08 -4.49 16.09
CA ALA A 263 1.00 -5.03 17.10
C ALA A 263 1.80 -6.25 16.57
N ALA A 264 1.19 -7.10 15.75
CA ALA A 264 1.85 -8.22 15.10
C ALA A 264 2.72 -7.76 13.91
N ILE A 265 2.27 -6.73 13.18
CA ILE A 265 3.03 -6.15 12.07
C ILE A 265 4.37 -5.59 12.56
N VAL A 266 4.43 -4.96 13.75
CA VAL A 266 5.71 -4.51 14.33
C VAL A 266 6.69 -5.68 14.53
N ALA A 267 6.20 -6.86 14.94
CA ALA A 267 7.04 -8.05 15.01
C ALA A 267 7.55 -8.48 13.63
N MET A 268 6.70 -8.43 12.60
CA MET A 268 7.09 -8.77 11.23
C MET A 268 8.10 -7.76 10.64
N LEU A 269 7.97 -6.46 10.97
CA LEU A 269 8.99 -5.45 10.65
C LEU A 269 10.35 -5.81 11.26
N HIS A 270 10.34 -6.27 12.50
CA HIS A 270 11.56 -6.69 13.19
C HIS A 270 12.14 -7.97 12.57
N ASP A 271 11.31 -8.96 12.25
CA ASP A 271 11.73 -10.25 11.67
C ASP A 271 12.44 -10.08 10.31
N VAL A 272 11.93 -9.20 9.43
CA VAL A 272 12.57 -8.87 8.15
C VAL A 272 13.79 -7.98 8.37
N SER A 273 13.81 -7.21 9.45
CA SER A 273 14.96 -6.39 9.88
C SER A 273 15.46 -5.40 8.80
N PRO A 274 14.59 -4.49 8.27
CA PRO A 274 15.04 -3.46 7.34
C PRO A 274 16.17 -2.61 7.94
N ASP A 275 17.11 -2.15 7.10
CA ASP A 275 18.25 -1.36 7.57
C ASP A 275 17.83 0.04 8.04
N VAL A 276 16.78 0.59 7.41
CA VAL A 276 16.21 1.90 7.77
C VAL A 276 14.71 1.81 7.89
N LEU A 277 14.17 2.23 9.03
CA LEU A 277 12.76 2.36 9.33
C LEU A 277 12.52 3.76 9.90
N LEU A 278 11.81 4.64 9.19
CA LEU A 278 11.55 6.02 9.63
C LEU A 278 10.07 6.36 9.45
N GLY A 279 9.40 6.81 10.52
CA GLY A 279 8.00 7.21 10.41
C GLY A 279 7.32 7.52 11.74
N GLY A 280 5.99 7.45 11.72
CA GLY A 280 5.14 7.48 12.92
C GLY A 280 4.90 6.09 13.49
N GLY A 281 3.90 5.96 14.39
CA GLY A 281 3.45 4.67 14.92
C GLY A 281 4.09 4.23 16.24
N ALA A 282 4.86 5.11 16.91
CA ALA A 282 5.57 4.77 18.15
C ALA A 282 4.69 4.07 19.20
N ALA A 283 3.37 4.32 19.19
CA ALA A 283 2.45 3.73 20.16
C ALA A 283 2.39 2.19 20.09
N TYR A 284 2.69 1.58 18.95
CA TYR A 284 2.72 0.12 18.79
C TYR A 284 4.10 -0.49 19.06
N PHE A 285 5.13 0.32 19.26
CA PHE A 285 6.48 -0.14 19.62
C PHE A 285 6.71 -0.13 21.13
N LEU A 286 5.86 0.56 21.90
CA LEU A 286 5.98 0.72 23.36
C LEU A 286 5.19 -0.36 24.11
N PRO A 287 5.72 -0.90 25.24
CA PRO A 287 4.98 -1.85 26.06
C PRO A 287 3.72 -1.23 26.68
N ARG A 288 2.71 -2.03 26.99
CA ARG A 288 1.42 -1.56 27.55
C ARG A 288 1.56 -0.72 28.82
N SER A 289 2.64 -0.90 29.56
CA SER A 289 2.94 -0.14 30.78
C SER A 289 3.30 1.33 30.54
N VAL A 290 3.67 1.68 29.29
CA VAL A 290 4.01 3.06 28.92
C VAL A 290 2.75 3.83 28.54
N PRO A 291 2.48 5.00 29.13
CA PRO A 291 1.34 5.82 28.74
C PRO A 291 1.34 6.16 27.26
N GLY A 292 0.20 5.98 26.59
CA GLY A 292 0.05 6.19 25.14
C GLY A 292 0.33 4.96 24.29
N SER A 293 0.80 3.85 24.87
CA SER A 293 0.93 2.58 24.15
C SER A 293 -0.43 2.05 23.72
N LYS A 294 -0.46 1.48 22.51
CA LYS A 294 -1.62 0.75 21.96
C LYS A 294 -1.43 -0.78 22.01
N ARG A 295 -0.32 -1.27 22.58
CA ARG A 295 -0.07 -2.71 22.74
C ARG A 295 -0.83 -3.28 23.93
N LYS A 296 -1.15 -4.58 23.83
CA LYS A 296 -1.79 -5.36 24.92
C LYS A 296 -0.78 -6.21 25.70
N ASP A 297 0.47 -6.25 25.25
CA ASP A 297 1.59 -6.98 25.86
C ASP A 297 2.65 -6.03 26.41
N ASP A 298 3.66 -6.58 27.05
CA ASP A 298 4.76 -5.82 27.67
C ASP A 298 6.05 -5.83 26.84
N VAL A 299 5.96 -6.14 25.54
CA VAL A 299 7.13 -6.12 24.65
C VAL A 299 7.55 -4.68 24.38
N ASN A 300 8.83 -4.37 24.66
CA ASN A 300 9.45 -3.08 24.33
C ASN A 300 10.27 -3.23 23.03
N TRP A 301 9.64 -2.91 21.92
CA TRP A 301 10.32 -3.04 20.62
C TRP A 301 11.46 -2.03 20.43
N LEU A 302 11.43 -0.87 21.11
CA LEU A 302 12.56 0.06 21.02
C LEU A 302 13.83 -0.55 21.63
N GLU A 303 13.71 -1.27 22.75
CA GLU A 303 14.83 -1.98 23.37
C GLU A 303 15.27 -3.17 22.52
N THR A 304 14.32 -3.91 21.94
CA THR A 304 14.60 -5.03 21.04
C THR A 304 15.41 -4.56 19.82
N PHE A 305 14.96 -3.50 19.14
CA PHE A 305 15.71 -2.95 18.00
C PHE A 305 17.10 -2.42 18.43
N ARG A 306 17.21 -1.77 19.59
CA ARG A 306 18.53 -1.34 20.10
C ARG A 306 19.47 -2.53 20.35
N ALA A 307 18.94 -3.62 20.94
CA ALA A 307 19.70 -4.83 21.17
C ALA A 307 20.21 -5.47 19.87
N ASP A 308 19.48 -5.30 18.77
CA ASP A 308 19.83 -5.78 17.43
C ASP A 308 20.70 -4.77 16.63
N GLY A 309 21.22 -3.75 17.32
CA GLY A 309 22.18 -2.80 16.78
C GLY A 309 21.61 -1.62 16.01
N TYR A 310 20.32 -1.33 16.18
CA TYR A 310 19.73 -0.11 15.61
C TYR A 310 20.06 1.11 16.45
N THR A 311 20.45 2.19 15.78
CA THR A 311 20.31 3.53 16.33
C THR A 311 18.82 3.87 16.36
N VAL A 312 18.32 4.33 17.52
CA VAL A 312 16.92 4.68 17.67
C VAL A 312 16.82 6.17 17.93
N VAL A 313 16.07 6.89 17.09
CA VAL A 313 15.84 8.34 17.17
C VAL A 313 14.34 8.64 17.23
N THR A 314 13.97 9.75 17.89
CA THR A 314 12.56 10.10 18.15
C THR A 314 12.24 11.57 17.80
N SER A 315 13.21 12.30 17.29
CA SER A 315 13.05 13.71 16.90
C SER A 315 13.87 14.04 15.65
N ASN A 316 13.53 15.13 14.98
CA ASN A 316 14.32 15.63 13.86
C ASN A 316 15.74 16.01 14.29
N THR A 317 15.87 16.64 15.45
CA THR A 317 17.20 16.98 16.01
C THR A 317 18.08 15.74 16.16
N GLU A 318 17.55 14.63 16.67
CA GLU A 318 18.29 13.37 16.76
C GLU A 318 18.56 12.77 15.38
N LEU A 319 17.60 12.85 14.45
CA LEU A 319 17.76 12.37 13.07
C LEU A 319 18.93 13.07 12.34
N GLN A 320 19.02 14.39 12.48
CA GLN A 320 20.10 15.19 11.89
C GLN A 320 21.47 14.92 12.54
N ALA A 321 21.48 14.41 13.77
CA ALA A 321 22.70 14.06 14.50
C ALA A 321 23.16 12.59 14.30
N VAL A 322 22.45 11.82 13.48
CA VAL A 322 22.79 10.40 13.22
C VAL A 322 24.21 10.31 12.61
N PRO A 323 25.11 9.49 13.20
CA PRO A 323 26.46 9.31 12.68
C PRO A 323 26.49 8.79 11.23
N ALA A 324 27.43 9.28 10.44
CA ALA A 324 27.54 8.93 9.03
C ALA A 324 27.85 7.44 8.77
N ASP A 325 28.39 6.74 9.75
CA ASP A 325 28.71 5.30 9.71
C ASP A 325 27.55 4.40 10.21
N THR A 326 26.41 4.99 10.58
CA THR A 326 25.20 4.24 10.97
C THR A 326 24.79 3.30 9.85
N ARG A 327 24.46 2.05 10.21
CA ARG A 327 24.01 1.02 9.27
C ARG A 327 22.57 0.60 9.48
N LYS A 328 22.07 0.69 10.71
CA LYS A 328 20.70 0.35 11.08
C LYS A 328 20.08 1.50 11.85
N LEU A 329 18.96 2.01 11.36
CA LEU A 329 18.28 3.17 11.94
C LEU A 329 16.78 2.91 12.09
N LEU A 330 16.25 3.12 13.29
CA LEU A 330 14.82 3.22 13.58
C LEU A 330 14.51 4.63 14.06
N GLY A 331 13.66 5.35 13.34
CA GLY A 331 13.14 6.66 13.73
C GLY A 331 11.63 6.63 13.91
N LEU A 332 11.15 7.00 15.10
CA LEU A 332 9.73 7.03 15.45
C LEU A 332 9.37 8.42 15.98
N PHE A 333 8.82 9.26 15.12
CA PHE A 333 8.70 10.70 15.36
C PHE A 333 7.34 11.13 15.91
N HIS A 334 6.37 10.19 15.95
CA HIS A 334 5.02 10.45 16.45
C HIS A 334 4.36 9.15 16.95
N PRO A 335 3.49 9.21 17.98
CA PRO A 335 2.75 8.02 18.44
C PRO A 335 1.82 7.38 17.41
N GLY A 336 1.21 8.20 16.54
CA GLY A 336 0.37 7.81 15.41
C GLY A 336 0.97 8.30 14.09
N ASN A 337 0.13 8.70 13.14
CA ASN A 337 0.59 9.41 11.95
C ASN A 337 1.26 10.73 12.35
N MET A 338 2.29 11.14 11.61
CA MET A 338 2.94 12.45 11.81
C MET A 338 1.96 13.59 11.51
N ASP A 339 2.23 14.79 12.01
CA ASP A 339 1.46 15.97 11.63
C ASP A 339 1.81 16.39 10.19
N GLY A 340 0.83 16.86 9.41
CA GLY A 340 1.03 17.31 8.05
C GLY A 340 1.85 18.60 7.93
N VAL A 341 2.39 18.82 6.75
CA VAL A 341 3.25 19.98 6.44
C VAL A 341 2.57 21.31 6.77
N LEU A 342 1.29 21.45 6.41
CA LEU A 342 0.54 22.68 6.65
C LEU A 342 0.46 23.00 8.16
N ASP A 343 0.22 21.98 9.00
CA ASP A 343 0.17 22.16 10.45
C ASP A 343 1.56 22.42 11.04
N ARG A 344 2.56 21.65 10.63
CA ARG A 344 3.91 21.77 11.19
C ARG A 344 4.57 23.10 10.84
N ARG A 345 4.40 23.58 9.62
CA ARG A 345 5.06 24.80 9.15
C ARG A 345 4.26 26.06 9.42
N PHE A 346 2.94 26.05 9.23
CA PHE A 346 2.13 27.27 9.17
C PHE A 346 1.08 27.36 10.28
N LEU A 347 0.15 26.41 10.38
CA LEU A 347 -1.02 26.56 11.26
C LEU A 347 -0.74 26.25 12.72
N LYS A 348 0.30 25.47 13.01
CA LYS A 348 0.63 24.98 14.37
C LYS A 348 -0.56 24.31 15.05
N LYS A 349 -1.27 23.45 14.29
CA LYS A 349 -2.45 22.71 14.73
C LYS A 349 -2.14 21.22 14.88
N GLY A 350 -3.18 20.42 15.14
CA GLY A 350 -3.00 18.99 15.34
C GLY A 350 -2.31 18.71 16.67
N THR A 351 -1.22 17.98 16.61
CA THR A 351 -0.41 17.58 17.77
C THR A 351 0.95 18.26 17.84
N VAL A 352 1.19 19.26 16.98
CA VAL A 352 2.49 19.95 16.83
C VAL A 352 3.02 20.52 18.14
N ASP A 353 2.13 21.04 19.02
CA ASP A 353 2.56 21.55 20.34
C ASP A 353 3.12 20.45 21.25
N LYS A 354 2.67 19.21 21.07
CA LYS A 354 3.13 18.05 21.85
C LYS A 354 4.36 17.39 21.23
N PHE A 355 4.44 17.42 19.91
CA PHE A 355 5.51 16.79 19.12
C PHE A 355 6.08 17.82 18.13
N PRO A 356 6.77 18.88 18.61
CA PRO A 356 7.19 19.99 17.73
C PRO A 356 8.38 19.67 16.83
N ASP A 357 9.16 18.65 17.17
CA ASP A 357 10.42 18.31 16.49
C ASP A 357 10.30 17.06 15.60
N GLN A 358 9.31 17.10 14.69
CA GLN A 358 9.11 16.06 13.67
C GLN A 358 9.89 16.42 12.40
N PRO A 359 10.61 15.46 11.77
CA PRO A 359 11.28 15.69 10.49
C PRO A 359 10.27 15.86 9.34
N ASP A 360 10.72 16.49 8.28
CA ASP A 360 10.01 16.44 7.01
C ASP A 360 10.27 15.09 6.29
N LEU A 361 9.37 14.71 5.38
CA LEU A 361 9.54 13.51 4.57
C LEU A 361 10.85 13.56 3.76
N THR A 362 11.26 14.76 3.33
CA THR A 362 12.55 15.00 2.66
C THR A 362 13.74 14.71 3.56
N ASP A 363 13.69 15.07 4.85
CA ASP A 363 14.77 14.80 5.82
C ASP A 363 14.92 13.30 6.04
N MET A 364 13.80 12.61 6.23
CA MET A 364 13.78 11.16 6.39
C MET A 364 14.31 10.43 5.14
N ALA A 365 13.85 10.85 3.94
CA ALA A 365 14.30 10.25 2.67
C ALA A 365 15.80 10.50 2.42
N ALA A 366 16.29 11.71 2.70
CA ALA A 366 17.70 12.02 2.55
C ALA A 366 18.58 11.19 3.49
N THR A 367 18.19 11.05 4.76
CA THR A 367 18.90 10.23 5.74
C THR A 367 18.91 8.75 5.32
N ALA A 368 17.75 8.24 4.87
CA ALA A 368 17.65 6.87 4.36
C ALA A 368 18.57 6.63 3.15
N LEU A 369 18.58 7.52 2.17
CA LEU A 369 19.48 7.43 1.01
C LEU A 369 20.95 7.44 1.41
N ASN A 370 21.35 8.30 2.35
CA ASN A 370 22.74 8.36 2.84
C ASN A 370 23.17 7.03 3.48
N ILE A 371 22.35 6.45 4.35
CA ILE A 371 22.68 5.21 5.05
C ILE A 371 22.72 4.03 4.05
N LEU A 372 21.67 3.89 3.23
CA LEU A 372 21.49 2.76 2.33
C LEU A 372 22.54 2.73 1.20
N SER A 373 22.99 3.90 0.75
CA SER A 373 24.04 4.03 -0.28
C SER A 373 25.37 3.41 0.12
N GLY A 374 25.59 3.21 1.42
CA GLY A 374 26.79 2.56 1.95
C GLY A 374 26.83 1.03 1.73
N ASN A 375 25.72 0.41 1.27
CA ASN A 375 25.69 -1.02 0.98
C ASN A 375 26.28 -1.31 -0.42
N PRO A 376 27.34 -2.15 -0.53
CA PRO A 376 27.96 -2.47 -1.82
C PRO A 376 27.03 -3.20 -2.78
N GLU A 377 26.07 -3.96 -2.26
CA GLU A 377 25.04 -4.68 -3.05
C GLU A 377 23.91 -3.77 -3.50
N GLY A 378 23.91 -2.48 -3.12
CA GLY A 378 22.85 -1.54 -3.37
C GLY A 378 21.68 -1.66 -2.41
N PHE A 379 20.55 -1.03 -2.75
CA PHE A 379 19.41 -0.96 -1.83
C PHE A 379 18.06 -0.96 -2.56
N PHE A 380 17.04 -1.31 -1.79
CA PHE A 380 15.62 -1.07 -2.10
C PHE A 380 15.07 -0.12 -1.04
N LEU A 381 14.61 1.04 -1.47
CA LEU A 381 14.02 2.08 -0.62
C LEU A 381 12.58 2.34 -1.04
N VAL A 382 11.66 2.21 -0.09
CA VAL A 382 10.28 2.69 -0.23
C VAL A 382 10.11 3.96 0.59
N VAL A 383 9.58 5.03 -0.03
CA VAL A 383 9.18 6.25 0.67
C VAL A 383 7.73 6.53 0.37
N GLU A 384 6.94 6.60 1.41
CA GLU A 384 5.51 6.87 1.34
C GLU A 384 5.18 8.28 1.85
N ALA A 385 4.36 8.99 1.09
CA ALA A 385 3.59 10.14 1.57
C ALA A 385 2.17 9.67 1.92
N GLY A 386 2.00 9.12 3.11
CA GLY A 386 0.74 8.55 3.58
C GLY A 386 -0.29 9.62 3.97
N LEU A 387 0.17 10.83 4.32
CA LEU A 387 -0.71 11.91 4.76
C LEU A 387 -1.57 12.47 3.63
N VAL A 388 -1.20 12.29 2.36
CA VAL A 388 -2.04 12.66 1.21
C VAL A 388 -3.40 11.94 1.32
N ASP A 389 -3.39 10.63 1.58
CA ASP A 389 -4.58 9.82 1.79
C ASP A 389 -5.32 10.19 3.08
N LYS A 390 -4.59 10.28 4.20
CA LYS A 390 -5.18 10.54 5.52
C LYS A 390 -5.97 11.84 5.57
N TYR A 391 -5.52 12.87 4.87
CA TYR A 391 -6.26 14.14 4.74
C TYR A 391 -7.32 14.11 3.64
N SER A 392 -7.15 13.29 2.62
CA SER A 392 -8.18 13.14 1.57
C SER A 392 -9.43 12.43 2.07
N HIS A 393 -9.34 11.51 3.02
CA HIS A 393 -10.48 10.83 3.62
C HIS A 393 -11.52 11.78 4.25
N PRO A 394 -11.13 12.74 5.11
CA PRO A 394 -12.06 13.75 5.64
C PRO A 394 -12.33 14.91 4.67
N LEU A 395 -11.87 14.83 3.41
CA LEU A 395 -11.99 15.87 2.39
C LEU A 395 -11.21 17.17 2.74
N ASP A 396 -10.15 17.05 3.52
CA ASP A 396 -9.24 18.16 3.83
C ASP A 396 -8.20 18.33 2.72
N TRP A 397 -8.69 18.89 1.62
CA TRP A 397 -7.87 19.05 0.41
C TRP A 397 -6.69 20.00 0.60
N GLU A 398 -6.80 20.98 1.48
CA GLU A 398 -5.73 21.92 1.74
C GLU A 398 -4.51 21.19 2.32
N ARG A 399 -4.68 20.40 3.39
CA ARG A 399 -3.61 19.59 3.95
C ARG A 399 -3.10 18.55 2.97
N ALA A 400 -3.98 17.82 2.29
CA ALA A 400 -3.59 16.82 1.30
C ALA A 400 -2.72 17.40 0.17
N ILE A 401 -2.99 18.63 -0.27
CA ILE A 401 -2.21 19.28 -1.32
C ILE A 401 -0.83 19.73 -0.82
N TYR A 402 -0.71 20.24 0.42
CA TYR A 402 0.60 20.56 1.01
C TYR A 402 1.49 19.32 1.16
N ASP A 403 0.92 18.18 1.56
CA ASP A 403 1.67 16.92 1.64
C ASP A 403 1.97 16.34 0.25
N THR A 404 1.13 16.60 -0.77
CA THR A 404 1.45 16.30 -2.17
C THR A 404 2.66 17.13 -2.67
N ILE A 405 2.76 18.41 -2.28
CA ILE A 405 3.91 19.26 -2.60
C ILE A 405 5.17 18.74 -1.88
N MET A 406 5.05 18.30 -0.63
CA MET A 406 6.18 17.69 0.09
C MET A 406 6.64 16.40 -0.62
N PHE A 407 5.71 15.55 -1.06
CA PHE A 407 6.04 14.38 -1.85
C PHE A 407 6.79 14.75 -3.14
N ASP A 408 6.37 15.80 -3.85
CA ASP A 408 7.07 16.26 -5.04
C ASP A 408 8.51 16.71 -4.76
N LYS A 409 8.77 17.32 -3.58
CA LYS A 409 10.13 17.64 -3.13
C LYS A 409 10.97 16.36 -2.93
N VAL A 410 10.37 15.28 -2.39
CA VAL A 410 11.02 13.96 -2.29
C VAL A 410 11.32 13.38 -3.68
N VAL A 411 10.42 13.55 -4.65
CA VAL A 411 10.68 13.15 -6.05
C VAL A 411 11.87 13.93 -6.61
N GLY A 412 11.95 15.23 -6.34
CA GLY A 412 13.12 16.06 -6.72
C GLY A 412 14.42 15.53 -6.13
N LEU A 413 14.43 15.27 -4.81
CA LEU A 413 15.57 14.68 -4.10
C LEU A 413 16.04 13.35 -4.72
N ALA A 414 15.08 12.45 -4.97
CA ALA A 414 15.38 11.14 -5.56
C ALA A 414 15.91 11.25 -6.99
N ARG A 415 15.39 12.16 -7.80
CA ARG A 415 15.93 12.47 -9.14
C ARG A 415 17.38 12.97 -9.09
N ASP A 416 17.67 13.87 -8.16
CA ASP A 416 19.04 14.39 -7.98
C ASP A 416 20.00 13.30 -7.52
N PHE A 417 19.51 12.34 -6.71
CA PHE A 417 20.25 11.14 -6.37
C PHE A 417 20.51 10.28 -7.60
N CYS A 418 19.50 10.00 -8.43
CA CYS A 418 19.63 9.20 -9.65
C CYS A 418 20.59 9.85 -10.67
N ALA A 419 20.60 11.18 -10.77
CA ALA A 419 21.53 11.88 -11.65
C ALA A 419 23.01 11.66 -11.26
N LYS A 420 23.27 11.45 -9.97
CA LYS A 420 24.60 11.14 -9.43
C LYS A 420 24.89 9.61 -9.40
N ASN A 421 23.85 8.80 -9.45
CA ASN A 421 23.92 7.33 -9.37
C ASN A 421 23.05 6.71 -10.50
N PRO A 422 23.57 6.69 -11.74
CA PRO A 422 22.79 6.33 -12.94
C PRO A 422 22.35 4.86 -13.00
N ASP A 423 22.88 4.01 -12.13
CA ASP A 423 22.46 2.61 -11.91
C ASP A 423 21.27 2.48 -10.94
N THR A 424 20.51 3.56 -10.73
CA THR A 424 19.35 3.59 -9.87
C THR A 424 18.05 3.64 -10.69
N LEU A 425 17.11 2.74 -10.38
CA LEU A 425 15.73 2.78 -10.88
C LEU A 425 14.88 3.60 -9.92
N LEU A 426 14.25 4.67 -10.42
CA LEU A 426 13.28 5.47 -9.68
C LEU A 426 11.87 5.21 -10.24
N ILE A 427 10.96 4.82 -9.37
CA ILE A 427 9.53 4.65 -9.66
C ILE A 427 8.75 5.61 -8.76
N VAL A 428 7.83 6.38 -9.36
CA VAL A 428 6.95 7.32 -8.67
C VAL A 428 5.51 6.95 -9.00
N THR A 429 4.69 6.65 -7.99
CA THR A 429 3.32 6.20 -8.20
C THR A 429 2.40 6.62 -7.05
N GLY A 430 1.08 6.50 -7.26
CA GLY A 430 0.12 6.32 -6.18
C GLY A 430 -0.23 4.84 -6.08
N ASP A 431 -0.83 4.43 -5.00
CA ASP A 431 -1.31 3.07 -4.77
C ASP A 431 -2.78 2.91 -5.20
N HIS A 432 -3.62 3.87 -4.91
CA HIS A 432 -4.97 4.11 -5.43
C HIS A 432 -5.21 5.61 -5.61
N THR A 433 -6.46 6.06 -5.77
CA THR A 433 -6.78 7.48 -5.94
C THR A 433 -7.95 7.89 -5.06
N HIS A 434 -7.87 9.11 -4.53
CA HIS A 434 -9.03 9.82 -4.01
C HIS A 434 -9.66 10.73 -5.07
N SER A 435 -10.98 10.90 -4.98
CA SER A 435 -11.75 11.74 -5.90
C SER A 435 -11.57 13.22 -5.56
N ILE A 436 -10.60 13.87 -6.18
CA ILE A 436 -10.47 15.33 -6.20
C ILE A 436 -10.60 15.82 -7.63
N SER A 437 -11.39 16.88 -7.82
CA SER A 437 -11.55 17.53 -9.10
C SER A 437 -11.22 19.02 -8.96
N VAL A 438 -10.36 19.52 -9.83
CA VAL A 438 -10.06 20.96 -9.91
C VAL A 438 -10.94 21.56 -10.98
N ALA A 439 -12.03 22.20 -10.54
CA ALA A 439 -13.06 22.72 -11.43
C ALA A 439 -12.88 24.23 -11.79
N GLY A 440 -11.90 24.90 -11.21
CA GLY A 440 -11.67 26.33 -11.37
C GLY A 440 -12.03 27.13 -10.11
N THR A 441 -11.85 28.42 -10.16
CA THR A 441 -12.19 29.35 -9.09
C THR A 441 -13.38 30.23 -9.44
N VAL A 442 -14.18 30.53 -8.43
CA VAL A 442 -15.27 31.53 -8.52
C VAL A 442 -14.89 32.71 -7.63
N ASP A 443 -14.85 33.92 -8.17
CA ASP A 443 -14.63 35.15 -7.39
C ASP A 443 -15.98 35.78 -7.09
N ASP A 444 -16.49 35.57 -5.88
CA ASP A 444 -17.79 36.13 -5.43
C ASP A 444 -17.80 37.65 -5.33
N ARG A 445 -16.63 38.30 -5.40
CA ARG A 445 -16.51 39.76 -5.39
C ARG A 445 -16.79 40.36 -6.77
N LEU A 446 -16.80 39.55 -7.82
CA LEU A 446 -17.11 40.04 -9.17
C LEU A 446 -18.65 40.21 -9.32
N PRO A 447 -19.11 41.28 -9.96
CA PRO A 447 -20.50 41.48 -10.25
C PRO A 447 -20.98 40.48 -11.28
N GLY A 448 -22.26 40.10 -11.19
CA GLY A 448 -22.90 39.20 -12.14
C GLY A 448 -23.64 38.06 -11.45
N THR A 449 -24.61 37.51 -12.14
CA THR A 449 -25.42 36.35 -11.71
C THR A 449 -25.04 35.09 -12.45
N ASP A 450 -24.32 35.21 -13.57
CA ASP A 450 -23.87 34.10 -14.38
C ASP A 450 -22.51 33.58 -13.81
N MET A 451 -22.40 32.28 -13.61
CA MET A 451 -21.14 31.64 -13.20
C MET A 451 -19.99 31.96 -14.13
N ARG A 452 -20.27 32.17 -15.40
CA ARG A 452 -19.26 32.54 -16.40
C ARG A 452 -18.63 33.91 -16.11
N GLU A 453 -19.38 34.85 -15.56
CA GLU A 453 -18.90 36.18 -15.20
C GLU A 453 -18.08 36.14 -13.90
N LYS A 454 -18.35 35.17 -13.03
CA LYS A 454 -17.70 35.02 -11.72
C LYS A 454 -16.47 34.10 -11.73
N VAL A 455 -16.21 33.38 -12.82
CA VAL A 455 -15.00 32.56 -12.91
C VAL A 455 -13.79 33.49 -13.00
N GLY A 456 -13.09 33.60 -11.89
CA GLY A 456 -11.95 34.50 -11.74
C GLY A 456 -10.65 33.93 -12.25
N VAL A 457 -9.68 34.80 -12.41
CA VAL A 457 -8.28 34.44 -12.61
C VAL A 457 -7.70 34.06 -11.25
N TYR A 458 -6.96 32.95 -11.15
CA TYR A 458 -6.37 32.46 -9.90
C TYR A 458 -5.61 33.54 -9.10
N ALA A 459 -4.84 34.40 -9.79
CA ALA A 459 -4.15 35.49 -9.16
C ALA A 459 -5.07 36.51 -8.45
N LYS A 460 -6.34 36.61 -8.85
CA LYS A 460 -7.33 37.49 -8.24
C LYS A 460 -8.10 36.84 -7.12
N ALA A 461 -8.13 35.51 -7.08
CA ALA A 461 -8.76 34.71 -6.03
C ALA A 461 -7.94 34.66 -4.73
N GLY A 462 -6.71 35.18 -4.72
CA GLY A 462 -5.86 35.24 -3.52
C GLY A 462 -5.16 33.91 -3.19
N TYR A 463 -4.93 33.07 -4.17
CA TYR A 463 -4.14 31.84 -4.04
C TYR A 463 -2.66 32.10 -4.37
N PRO A 464 -1.73 31.41 -3.67
CA PRO A 464 -1.91 30.62 -2.45
C PRO A 464 -2.15 31.48 -1.22
N LEU A 465 -2.94 30.98 -0.26
CA LEU A 465 -3.20 31.65 1.02
C LEU A 465 -2.00 31.59 1.97
N TYR A 466 -1.11 30.66 1.78
CA TYR A 466 0.07 30.42 2.59
C TYR A 466 1.31 30.49 1.71
N GLU A 467 2.26 31.31 2.12
CA GLU A 467 3.57 31.41 1.47
C GLU A 467 4.58 30.55 2.23
N ASP A 468 5.23 29.64 1.54
CA ASP A 468 6.41 28.96 2.04
C ASP A 468 7.63 29.85 1.79
N LYS A 469 8.19 30.42 2.84
CA LYS A 469 9.35 31.33 2.74
C LYS A 469 10.64 30.62 2.34
N ASP A 470 10.64 29.30 2.43
CA ASP A 470 11.80 28.48 2.10
C ASP A 470 11.73 27.88 0.68
N GLY A 471 10.73 28.28 -0.13
CA GLY A 471 10.54 27.92 -1.54
C GLY A 471 9.76 26.63 -1.74
#